data_7b15cbbe268428a3dc49ee8577efb799
#
_entry.id   7b15cbbe268428a3dc49ee8577efb799
#
_cell.length_a   1.000
_cell.length_b   1.000
_cell.length_c   1.000
_cell.angle_alpha   90.00
_cell.angle_beta   90.00
_cell.angle_gamma   90.00
#
_symmetry.space_group_name_H-M   'P 1'
#
loop_
_entity.id
_entity.type
_entity.pdbx_description
1 polymer ?
#
loop_
_entity_poly.entity_id
_entity_poly.type
_entity_poly.pdbx_seq_one_letter_code
_entity_poly.pdbx_strand_id
1 'polypeptide(L)'
;NIYFNEIILNDNFDLNFEELSKFLDDNIFKIEKLLGTFIEDIFLIIDNKVELQTLIGIKKKNNKKFYQIILNQALVDLKDLFRENNKDQHIIHMLIENFIIDGKNHNVFTENLKSDYFNLDVKFITLPHEFIFRLNKLLEKYQIKAKYYISGKYLKGFINEECMEISLMAHKIINGYNVNEIEIVPKTTSNKGFFEKFFQFFS
;
A
#
# COMPACT_ATOMS: atom_id res chain seq x y z
N ASN A 1 20.33 12.51 1.03
CA ASN A 1 19.29 13.53 1.23
C ASN A 1 19.74 14.85 0.61
N ILE A 2 19.06 15.34 -0.44
CA ILE A 2 19.47 16.56 -1.17
C ILE A 2 18.82 17.80 -0.54
N TYR A 3 17.63 17.64 0.02
CA TYR A 3 16.86 18.70 0.66
C TYR A 3 16.02 18.12 1.79
N PHE A 4 15.95 18.83 2.90
CA PHE A 4 15.09 18.50 4.04
C PHE A 4 14.46 19.80 4.56
N ASN A 5 13.19 19.75 4.78
CA ASN A 5 12.44 20.78 5.49
C ASN A 5 11.23 20.16 6.19
N GLU A 6 10.80 20.75 7.29
CA GLU A 6 9.65 20.28 8.06
C GLU A 6 8.81 21.43 8.57
N ILE A 7 7.53 21.17 8.75
CA ILE A 7 6.62 22.04 9.50
C ILE A 7 5.96 21.22 10.60
N ILE A 8 5.70 21.84 11.72
CA ILE A 8 4.91 21.27 12.80
C ILE A 8 3.47 21.74 12.60
N LEU A 9 2.57 20.82 12.26
CA LEU A 9 1.14 21.09 12.19
C LEU A 9 0.59 20.96 13.60
N ASN A 10 -0.17 21.99 14.06
CA ASN A 10 -0.73 22.05 15.41
C ASN A 10 -1.53 20.78 15.79
N ASP A 11 -1.56 20.42 17.07
CA ASP A 11 -2.01 19.17 17.70
C ASP A 11 -3.45 18.69 17.40
N ASN A 12 -4.23 19.40 16.65
CA ASN A 12 -5.54 18.95 16.19
C ASN A 12 -5.34 18.05 14.96
N PHE A 13 -5.37 16.76 15.20
CA PHE A 13 -5.18 15.59 14.34
C PHE A 13 -5.69 15.64 12.88
N ASP A 14 -6.29 16.72 12.45
CA ASP A 14 -6.67 16.98 11.06
C ASP A 14 -5.53 17.68 10.34
N LEU A 15 -5.11 17.09 9.21
CA LEU A 15 -4.12 17.71 8.34
C LEU A 15 -4.59 19.10 7.91
N ASN A 16 -3.88 20.14 8.34
CA ASN A 16 -4.17 21.49 7.91
C ASN A 16 -3.69 21.69 6.46
N PHE A 17 -4.63 21.56 5.53
CA PHE A 17 -4.34 21.68 4.10
C PHE A 17 -3.89 23.06 3.67
N GLU A 18 -4.26 24.11 4.40
CA GLU A 18 -3.82 25.48 4.11
C GLU A 18 -2.34 25.66 4.47
N GLU A 19 -1.94 25.17 5.64
CA GLU A 19 -0.53 25.19 6.07
C GLU A 19 0.33 24.28 5.16
N LEU A 20 -0.19 23.11 4.78
CA LEU A 20 0.48 22.24 3.83
C LEU A 20 0.65 22.90 2.46
N SER A 21 -0.37 23.64 1.99
CA SER A 21 -0.28 24.39 0.73
C SER A 21 0.82 25.44 0.79
N LYS A 22 0.89 26.22 1.86
CA LYS A 22 1.96 27.23 2.04
C LYS A 22 3.35 26.58 2.09
N PHE A 23 3.46 25.45 2.82
CA PHE A 23 4.71 24.71 2.89
C PHE A 23 5.17 24.24 1.50
N LEU A 24 4.26 23.74 0.66
CA LEU A 24 4.57 23.32 -0.69
C LEU A 24 4.95 24.53 -1.58
N ASP A 25 4.22 25.64 -1.48
CA ASP A 25 4.54 26.89 -2.19
C ASP A 25 5.98 27.36 -1.90
N ASP A 26 6.39 27.27 -0.64
CA ASP A 26 7.71 27.72 -0.19
C ASP A 26 8.85 26.77 -0.60
N ASN A 27 8.57 25.50 -0.87
CA ASN A 27 9.62 24.47 -0.97
C ASN A 27 9.73 23.82 -2.36
N ILE A 28 8.65 23.65 -3.13
CA ILE A 28 8.70 22.92 -4.41
C ILE A 28 9.71 23.55 -5.36
N PHE A 29 9.63 24.85 -5.58
CA PHE A 29 10.57 25.56 -6.47
C PHE A 29 12.04 25.43 -6.04
N LYS A 30 12.31 25.43 -4.72
CA LYS A 30 13.67 25.23 -4.19
C LYS A 30 14.19 23.85 -4.50
N ILE A 31 13.34 22.82 -4.35
CA ILE A 31 13.70 21.42 -4.63
C ILE A 31 13.95 21.25 -6.12
N GLU A 32 13.05 21.74 -6.98
CA GLU A 32 13.19 21.66 -8.44
C GLU A 32 14.46 22.36 -8.94
N LYS A 33 14.79 23.52 -8.36
CA LYS A 33 16.03 24.24 -8.65
C LYS A 33 17.27 23.41 -8.29
N LEU A 34 17.23 22.68 -7.16
CA LEU A 34 18.32 21.78 -6.74
C LEU A 34 18.42 20.54 -7.61
N LEU A 35 17.30 20.01 -8.07
CA LEU A 35 17.23 18.84 -8.94
C LEU A 35 17.59 19.17 -10.39
N GLY A 36 17.39 20.42 -10.83
CA GLY A 36 17.52 20.84 -12.22
C GLY A 36 16.41 20.34 -13.14
N THR A 37 15.32 19.81 -12.57
CA THR A 37 14.15 19.29 -13.29
C THR A 37 12.87 19.48 -12.46
N PHE A 38 11.72 19.47 -13.13
CA PHE A 38 10.41 19.50 -12.45
C PHE A 38 10.15 18.18 -11.72
N ILE A 39 9.38 18.26 -10.61
CA ILE A 39 8.89 17.11 -9.87
C ILE A 39 7.58 16.67 -10.53
N GLU A 40 7.55 15.48 -11.11
CA GLU A 40 6.35 14.94 -11.76
C GLU A 40 5.60 13.96 -10.84
N ASP A 41 6.34 13.06 -10.22
CA ASP A 41 5.80 11.99 -9.37
C ASP A 41 6.44 11.98 -7.98
N ILE A 42 5.61 11.78 -6.96
CA ILE A 42 6.07 11.55 -5.59
C ILE A 42 5.39 10.31 -4.99
N PHE A 43 5.97 9.77 -3.94
CA PHE A 43 5.24 8.89 -3.02
C PHE A 43 5.03 9.58 -1.68
N LEU A 44 3.85 9.40 -1.12
CA LEU A 44 3.42 10.01 0.12
C LEU A 44 3.45 8.97 1.24
N ILE A 45 4.22 9.24 2.28
CA ILE A 45 4.20 8.44 3.51
C ILE A 45 3.21 9.10 4.46
N ILE A 46 2.15 8.39 4.80
CA ILE A 46 1.09 8.86 5.68
C ILE A 46 1.25 8.18 7.04
N ASP A 47 1.47 8.97 8.08
CA ASP A 47 1.54 8.50 9.46
C ASP A 47 0.55 9.31 10.30
N ASN A 48 -0.72 9.01 10.11
CA ASN A 48 -1.82 9.76 10.73
C ASN A 48 -2.88 8.78 11.30
N LYS A 49 -3.75 9.30 12.17
CA LYS A 49 -4.89 8.58 12.76
C LYS A 49 -6.04 8.32 11.78
N VAL A 50 -6.06 8.96 10.62
CA VAL A 50 -7.06 8.71 9.56
C VAL A 50 -6.90 7.33 8.92
N GLU A 51 -5.74 6.68 9.10
CA GLU A 51 -5.48 5.33 8.62
C GLU A 51 -6.35 4.32 9.38
N LEU A 52 -7.07 3.50 8.62
CA LEU A 52 -7.84 2.36 9.14
C LEU A 52 -7.13 1.06 8.77
N GLN A 53 -7.03 0.15 9.74
CA GLN A 53 -6.53 -1.21 9.54
C GLN A 53 -7.65 -2.21 9.81
N THR A 54 -7.94 -3.07 8.86
CA THR A 54 -8.99 -4.10 8.96
C THR A 54 -8.41 -5.46 8.62
N LEU A 55 -8.62 -6.44 9.50
CA LEU A 55 -8.24 -7.83 9.28
C LEU A 55 -9.47 -8.65 8.88
N ILE A 56 -9.41 -9.35 7.76
CA ILE A 56 -10.49 -10.23 7.27
C ILE A 56 -9.92 -11.62 7.04
N GLY A 57 -10.54 -12.61 7.69
CA GLY A 57 -10.22 -14.02 7.52
C GLY A 57 -11.23 -14.72 6.60
N ILE A 58 -10.74 -15.62 5.75
CA ILE A 58 -11.56 -16.47 4.89
C ILE A 58 -11.07 -17.92 4.97
N LYS A 59 -12.04 -18.86 4.96
CA LYS A 59 -11.78 -20.28 4.79
C LYS A 59 -12.25 -20.74 3.44
N LYS A 60 -11.36 -21.33 2.63
CA LYS A 60 -11.68 -21.82 1.29
C LYS A 60 -11.36 -23.32 1.16
N LYS A 61 -12.21 -24.02 0.37
CA LYS A 61 -11.96 -25.39 -0.02
C LYS A 61 -10.88 -25.44 -1.10
N ASN A 62 -9.90 -26.32 -0.92
CA ASN A 62 -8.81 -26.54 -1.86
C ASN A 62 -9.08 -27.81 -2.69
N ASN A 63 -9.29 -27.67 -3.99
CA ASN A 63 -9.53 -28.79 -4.92
C ASN A 63 -8.22 -29.32 -5.52
N LYS A 64 -7.22 -29.57 -4.72
CA LYS A 64 -5.91 -30.27 -4.99
C LYS A 64 -5.17 -30.03 -6.34
N LYS A 65 -5.84 -29.56 -7.41
CA LYS A 65 -5.22 -29.42 -8.75
C LYS A 65 -4.92 -27.98 -9.19
N PHE A 66 -5.47 -26.95 -8.50
CA PHE A 66 -5.36 -25.55 -8.95
C PHE A 66 -5.19 -24.59 -7.76
N TYR A 67 -4.30 -24.94 -6.86
CA TYR A 67 -4.09 -24.23 -5.61
C TYR A 67 -3.89 -22.72 -5.80
N GLN A 68 -3.01 -22.31 -6.71
CA GLN A 68 -2.72 -20.91 -6.99
C GLN A 68 -3.95 -20.13 -7.50
N ILE A 69 -4.75 -20.77 -8.37
CA ILE A 69 -5.97 -20.15 -8.90
C ILE A 69 -6.98 -19.92 -7.78
N ILE A 70 -7.14 -20.89 -6.88
CA ILE A 70 -8.09 -20.79 -5.75
C ILE A 70 -7.64 -19.72 -4.79
N LEU A 71 -6.34 -19.59 -4.54
CA LEU A 71 -5.77 -18.56 -3.69
C LEU A 71 -5.99 -17.17 -4.29
N ASN A 72 -5.65 -16.99 -5.57
CA ASN A 72 -5.87 -15.73 -6.27
C ASN A 72 -7.34 -15.32 -6.25
N GLN A 73 -8.25 -16.30 -6.46
CA GLN A 73 -9.69 -16.03 -6.35
C GLN A 73 -10.09 -15.63 -4.92
N ALA A 74 -9.53 -16.28 -3.90
CA ALA A 74 -9.78 -15.91 -2.51
C ALA A 74 -9.34 -14.47 -2.19
N LEU A 75 -8.19 -14.04 -2.72
CA LEU A 75 -7.70 -12.68 -2.56
C LEU A 75 -8.59 -11.65 -3.27
N VAL A 76 -9.06 -11.97 -4.48
CA VAL A 76 -10.02 -11.13 -5.20
C VAL A 76 -11.33 -11.02 -4.42
N ASP A 77 -11.89 -12.16 -3.97
CA ASP A 77 -13.14 -12.20 -3.19
C ASP A 77 -13.03 -11.35 -1.91
N LEU A 78 -11.88 -11.44 -1.19
CA LEU A 78 -11.63 -10.64 0.00
C LEU A 78 -11.56 -9.14 -0.30
N LYS A 79 -10.90 -8.76 -1.38
CA LYS A 79 -10.81 -7.37 -1.81
C LYS A 79 -12.18 -6.80 -2.18
N ASP A 80 -12.98 -7.57 -2.91
CA ASP A 80 -14.31 -7.16 -3.31
C ASP A 80 -15.24 -7.07 -2.10
N LEU A 81 -15.19 -8.05 -1.20
CA LEU A 81 -15.91 -8.02 0.08
C LEU A 81 -15.55 -6.79 0.92
N PHE A 82 -14.24 -6.46 1.01
CA PHE A 82 -13.81 -5.26 1.71
C PHE A 82 -14.40 -4.00 1.08
N ARG A 83 -14.32 -3.86 -0.24
CA ARG A 83 -14.81 -2.68 -0.98
C ARG A 83 -16.31 -2.49 -0.89
N GLU A 84 -17.08 -3.57 -0.91
CA GLU A 84 -18.55 -3.51 -0.77
C GLU A 84 -18.97 -2.93 0.57
N ASN A 85 -18.21 -3.22 1.63
CA ASN A 85 -18.52 -2.82 3.00
C ASN A 85 -17.81 -1.51 3.44
N ASN A 86 -16.82 -1.03 2.68
CA ASN A 86 -16.01 0.14 3.01
C ASN A 86 -15.85 1.06 1.79
N LYS A 87 -16.98 1.54 1.28
CA LYS A 87 -17.05 2.32 0.01
C LYS A 87 -16.34 3.67 0.10
N ASP A 88 -16.16 4.20 1.28
CA ASP A 88 -15.47 5.46 1.58
C ASP A 88 -13.95 5.30 1.75
N GLN A 89 -13.45 4.06 1.71
CA GLN A 89 -12.05 3.73 1.97
C GLN A 89 -11.28 3.35 0.70
N HIS A 90 -10.09 3.91 0.56
CA HIS A 90 -9.13 3.55 -0.47
C HIS A 90 -8.06 2.61 0.11
N ILE A 91 -7.91 1.43 -0.48
CA ILE A 91 -6.90 0.45 -0.04
C ILE A 91 -5.53 0.93 -0.50
N ILE A 92 -4.60 1.14 0.43
CA ILE A 92 -3.20 1.50 0.16
C ILE A 92 -2.25 0.32 0.33
N HIS A 93 -2.56 -0.63 1.24
CA HIS A 93 -1.84 -1.90 1.36
C HIS A 93 -2.82 -3.04 1.56
N MET A 94 -2.47 -4.22 1.03
CA MET A 94 -3.17 -5.49 1.22
C MET A 94 -2.11 -6.54 1.59
N LEU A 95 -2.14 -7.01 2.83
CA LEU A 95 -1.07 -7.84 3.40
C LEU A 95 -1.63 -9.20 3.81
N ILE A 96 -0.96 -10.28 3.42
CA ILE A 96 -1.25 -11.60 3.96
C ILE A 96 -0.62 -11.70 5.34
N GLU A 97 -1.46 -11.74 6.38
CA GLU A 97 -1.01 -11.88 7.77
C GLU A 97 -0.82 -13.34 8.17
N ASN A 98 -1.78 -14.19 7.80
CA ASN A 98 -1.73 -15.61 8.08
C ASN A 98 -2.21 -16.41 6.87
N PHE A 99 -1.51 -17.50 6.62
CA PHE A 99 -1.88 -18.49 5.65
C PHE A 99 -1.79 -19.87 6.32
N ILE A 100 -2.94 -20.42 6.71
CA ILE A 100 -3.02 -21.61 7.55
C ILE A 100 -3.53 -22.79 6.74
N ILE A 101 -2.74 -23.87 6.70
CA ILE A 101 -3.09 -25.14 6.08
C ILE A 101 -2.90 -26.24 7.12
N ASP A 102 -3.92 -27.08 7.31
CA ASP A 102 -3.91 -28.19 8.29
C ASP A 102 -3.45 -27.74 9.70
N GLY A 103 -3.89 -26.53 10.10
CA GLY A 103 -3.58 -25.94 11.41
C GLY A 103 -2.16 -25.39 11.55
N LYS A 104 -1.35 -25.39 10.49
CA LYS A 104 0.00 -24.80 10.48
C LYS A 104 0.01 -23.50 9.70
N ASN A 105 0.67 -22.48 10.26
CA ASN A 105 0.88 -21.22 9.57
C ASN A 105 2.06 -21.35 8.58
N HIS A 106 1.86 -20.83 7.39
CA HIS A 106 2.83 -20.83 6.31
C HIS A 106 3.12 -19.38 5.90
N ASN A 107 4.38 -18.95 5.99
CA ASN A 107 4.78 -17.57 5.66
C ASN A 107 4.94 -17.32 4.16
N VAL A 108 5.02 -18.38 3.36
CA VAL A 108 5.24 -18.31 1.90
C VAL A 108 4.32 -19.31 1.21
N PHE A 109 3.78 -18.94 0.06
CA PHE A 109 3.01 -19.82 -0.80
C PHE A 109 3.91 -20.95 -1.33
N THR A 110 3.86 -22.09 -0.69
CA THR A 110 4.55 -23.29 -1.20
C THR A 110 3.64 -24.01 -2.19
N GLU A 111 4.09 -24.16 -3.41
CA GLU A 111 3.47 -25.06 -4.39
C GLU A 111 3.45 -26.48 -3.83
N ASN A 112 2.36 -27.22 -4.00
CA ASN A 112 2.18 -28.63 -3.60
C ASN A 112 1.65 -28.93 -2.18
N LEU A 113 1.02 -28.01 -1.50
CA LEU A 113 0.31 -28.34 -0.26
C LEU A 113 -0.98 -29.11 -0.57
N LYS A 114 -1.06 -30.35 -0.10
CA LYS A 114 -2.23 -31.22 -0.23
C LYS A 114 -3.12 -31.06 0.99
N SER A 115 -4.06 -30.12 0.94
CA SER A 115 -5.09 -29.96 1.98
C SER A 115 -6.44 -29.78 1.33
N ASP A 116 -7.51 -30.16 2.03
CA ASP A 116 -8.88 -29.94 1.56
C ASP A 116 -9.33 -28.50 1.80
N TYR A 117 -8.73 -27.78 2.76
CA TYR A 117 -9.07 -26.41 3.13
C TYR A 117 -7.83 -25.62 3.49
N PHE A 118 -7.92 -24.31 3.27
CA PHE A 118 -6.98 -23.33 3.83
C PHE A 118 -7.73 -22.17 4.46
N ASN A 119 -7.10 -21.52 5.44
CA ASN A 119 -7.54 -20.26 5.99
C ASN A 119 -6.54 -19.18 5.56
N LEU A 120 -7.06 -18.03 5.17
CA LEU A 120 -6.28 -16.88 4.74
C LEU A 120 -6.76 -15.65 5.51
N ASP A 121 -5.87 -15.01 6.25
CA ASP A 121 -6.12 -13.74 6.91
C ASP A 121 -5.39 -12.64 6.17
N VAL A 122 -6.14 -11.62 5.74
CA VAL A 122 -5.61 -10.49 4.99
C VAL A 122 -5.90 -9.20 5.75
N LYS A 123 -4.84 -8.42 5.96
CA LYS A 123 -4.92 -7.08 6.52
C LYS A 123 -5.03 -6.07 5.39
N PHE A 124 -6.04 -5.23 5.46
CA PHE A 124 -6.21 -4.05 4.61
C PHE A 124 -5.80 -2.82 5.40
N ILE A 125 -4.92 -2.01 4.82
CA ILE A 125 -4.58 -0.68 5.32
C ILE A 125 -5.15 0.32 4.35
N THR A 126 -5.93 1.28 4.85
CA THR A 126 -6.75 2.17 4.02
C THR A 126 -6.70 3.60 4.48
N LEU A 127 -7.02 4.50 3.56
CA LEU A 127 -7.24 5.93 3.81
C LEU A 127 -8.62 6.32 3.29
N PRO A 128 -9.32 7.30 3.92
CA PRO A 128 -10.56 7.83 3.39
C PRO A 128 -10.39 8.39 1.97
N HIS A 129 -11.33 8.10 1.07
CA HIS A 129 -11.31 8.65 -0.29
C HIS A 129 -11.26 10.18 -0.29
N GLU A 130 -11.99 10.83 0.60
CA GLU A 130 -11.99 12.29 0.75
C GLU A 130 -10.59 12.83 1.08
N PHE A 131 -9.86 12.15 1.96
CA PHE A 131 -8.49 12.55 2.33
C PHE A 131 -7.54 12.46 1.13
N ILE A 132 -7.58 11.35 0.38
CA ILE A 132 -6.79 11.17 -0.84
C ILE A 132 -7.16 12.19 -1.91
N PHE A 133 -8.46 12.44 -2.10
CA PHE A 133 -8.94 13.44 -3.06
C PHE A 133 -8.41 14.84 -2.75
N ARG A 134 -8.44 15.26 -1.48
CA ARG A 134 -7.91 16.57 -1.05
C ARG A 134 -6.40 16.67 -1.25
N LEU A 135 -5.64 15.61 -0.94
CA LEU A 135 -4.18 15.57 -1.19
C LEU A 135 -3.87 15.68 -2.69
N ASN A 136 -4.55 14.88 -3.52
CA ASN A 136 -4.35 14.93 -4.97
C ASN A 136 -4.68 16.31 -5.53
N LYS A 137 -5.81 16.91 -5.12
CA LYS A 137 -6.20 18.24 -5.56
C LYS A 137 -5.20 19.33 -5.15
N LEU A 138 -4.55 19.16 -4.00
CA LEU A 138 -3.47 20.04 -3.57
C LEU A 138 -2.25 19.90 -4.48
N LEU A 139 -1.82 18.67 -4.76
CA LEU A 139 -0.65 18.39 -5.59
C LEU A 139 -0.85 18.76 -7.06
N GLU A 140 -2.09 18.69 -7.56
CA GLU A 140 -2.44 19.10 -8.93
C GLU A 140 -2.10 20.57 -9.22
N LYS A 141 -2.13 21.46 -8.21
CA LYS A 141 -1.72 22.87 -8.35
C LYS A 141 -0.28 23.01 -8.82
N TYR A 142 0.56 22.04 -8.49
CA TYR A 142 2.00 21.98 -8.81
C TYR A 142 2.30 21.02 -9.95
N GLN A 143 1.28 20.43 -10.58
CA GLN A 143 1.42 19.38 -11.62
C GLN A 143 2.13 18.11 -11.12
N ILE A 144 2.08 17.87 -9.80
CA ILE A 144 2.68 16.70 -9.15
C ILE A 144 1.62 15.63 -8.95
N LYS A 145 2.00 14.36 -9.17
CA LYS A 145 1.14 13.18 -8.93
C LYS A 145 1.65 12.38 -7.75
N ALA A 146 0.76 12.00 -6.84
CA ALA A 146 1.05 10.98 -5.86
C ALA A 146 0.98 9.60 -6.54
N LYS A 147 2.13 9.00 -6.80
CA LYS A 147 2.23 7.68 -7.43
C LYS A 147 1.89 6.56 -6.46
N TYR A 148 2.30 6.72 -5.20
CA TYR A 148 2.04 5.77 -4.12
C TYR A 148 1.64 6.50 -2.84
N TYR A 149 0.70 5.90 -2.11
CA TYR A 149 0.38 6.22 -0.73
C TYR A 149 0.88 5.07 0.14
N ILE A 150 1.66 5.35 1.15
CA ILE A 150 2.33 4.35 1.98
C ILE A 150 2.04 4.65 3.44
N SER A 151 1.65 3.63 4.20
CA SER A 151 1.45 3.76 5.63
C SER A 151 2.79 3.93 6.36
N GLY A 152 2.95 5.03 7.10
CA GLY A 152 4.12 5.24 7.96
C GLY A 152 4.19 4.24 9.11
N LYS A 153 3.05 3.83 9.66
CA LYS A 153 2.97 2.78 10.70
C LYS A 153 3.46 1.43 10.17
N TYR A 154 3.04 1.09 8.94
CA TYR A 154 3.49 -0.14 8.28
C TYR A 154 5.00 -0.12 8.06
N LEU A 155 5.56 0.98 7.54
CA LEU A 155 7.01 1.13 7.34
C LEU A 155 7.80 1.00 8.64
N LYS A 156 7.32 1.61 9.72
CA LYS A 156 7.97 1.54 11.05
C LYS A 156 8.11 0.12 11.57
N GLY A 157 7.22 -0.79 11.16
CA GLY A 157 7.31 -2.21 11.50
C GLY A 157 8.53 -2.94 10.94
N PHE A 158 9.20 -2.38 9.92
CA PHE A 158 10.41 -2.93 9.30
C PHE A 158 11.69 -2.21 9.71
N ILE A 159 11.58 -1.08 10.43
CA ILE A 159 12.73 -0.29 10.85
C ILE A 159 13.15 -0.78 12.25
N ASN A 160 14.12 -1.71 12.28
CA ASN A 160 14.64 -2.28 13.52
C ASN A 160 15.85 -1.53 14.09
N GLU A 161 16.45 -0.60 13.32
CA GLU A 161 17.64 0.15 13.69
C GLU A 161 17.38 1.65 13.59
N GLU A 162 17.93 2.41 14.54
CA GLU A 162 17.79 3.87 14.63
C GLU A 162 18.36 4.64 13.41
N CYS A 163 19.06 3.96 12.51
CA CYS A 163 19.79 4.57 11.39
C CYS A 163 19.08 4.44 10.02
N MET A 164 17.95 3.74 9.90
CA MET A 164 17.31 3.57 8.59
C MET A 164 16.30 4.69 8.34
N GLU A 165 16.54 5.48 7.30
CA GLU A 165 15.58 6.50 6.86
C GLU A 165 14.27 5.85 6.37
N ILE A 166 13.14 6.40 6.82
CA ILE A 166 11.80 5.91 6.44
C ILE A 166 11.56 5.96 4.92
N SER A 167 12.17 6.96 4.24
CA SER A 167 12.12 7.09 2.78
C SER A 167 12.81 5.92 2.06
N LEU A 168 13.93 5.43 2.60
CA LEU A 168 14.62 4.28 2.04
C LEU A 168 13.81 3.00 2.24
N MET A 169 13.16 2.83 3.40
CA MET A 169 12.27 1.69 3.63
C MET A 169 11.06 1.76 2.71
N ALA A 170 10.46 2.93 2.50
CA ALA A 170 9.37 3.11 1.55
C ALA A 170 9.79 2.67 0.13
N HIS A 171 10.98 3.06 -0.31
CA HIS A 171 11.51 2.63 -1.60
C HIS A 171 11.67 1.10 -1.68
N LYS A 172 12.16 0.44 -0.62
CA LYS A 172 12.26 -1.03 -0.58
C LYS A 172 10.90 -1.69 -0.68
N ILE A 173 9.89 -1.20 0.06
CA ILE A 173 8.52 -1.74 0.04
C ILE A 173 7.91 -1.61 -1.36
N ILE A 174 8.02 -0.44 -2.00
CA ILE A 174 7.52 -0.23 -3.38
C ILE A 174 8.16 -1.22 -4.36
N ASN A 175 9.39 -1.66 -4.10
CA ASN A 175 10.11 -2.63 -4.93
C ASN A 175 9.97 -4.09 -4.43
N GLY A 176 8.91 -4.40 -3.68
CA GLY A 176 8.56 -5.78 -3.31
C GLY A 176 9.35 -6.39 -2.17
N TYR A 177 9.87 -5.58 -1.24
CA TYR A 177 10.61 -6.08 -0.07
C TYR A 177 9.76 -7.01 0.81
N ASN A 178 8.46 -6.70 0.96
CA ASN A 178 7.56 -7.58 1.70
C ASN A 178 6.84 -8.54 0.74
N VAL A 179 7.26 -9.80 0.73
CA VAL A 179 6.68 -10.86 -0.12
C VAL A 179 5.21 -11.18 0.19
N ASN A 180 4.71 -10.79 1.38
CA ASN A 180 3.31 -10.96 1.77
C ASN A 180 2.42 -9.78 1.36
N GLU A 181 3.00 -8.75 0.77
CA GLU A 181 2.24 -7.61 0.25
C GLU A 181 1.72 -7.91 -1.15
N ILE A 182 0.42 -7.72 -1.33
CA ILE A 182 -0.26 -7.95 -2.60
C ILE A 182 -0.39 -6.63 -3.34
N GLU A 183 0.30 -6.49 -4.45
CA GLU A 183 0.18 -5.29 -5.27
C GLU A 183 -1.21 -5.20 -5.90
N ILE A 184 -1.91 -4.08 -5.66
CA ILE A 184 -3.19 -3.77 -6.26
C ILE A 184 -2.95 -2.98 -7.53
N VAL A 185 -2.73 -3.68 -8.64
CA VAL A 185 -2.58 -3.03 -9.95
C VAL A 185 -3.96 -2.70 -10.50
N PRO A 186 -4.28 -1.42 -10.84
CA PRO A 186 -5.51 -1.09 -11.53
C PRO A 186 -5.55 -1.81 -12.89
N LYS A 187 -6.71 -2.35 -13.27
CA LYS A 187 -6.91 -2.92 -14.61
C LYS A 187 -6.65 -1.82 -15.65
N THR A 188 -5.48 -1.84 -16.26
CA THR A 188 -5.25 -1.06 -17.47
C THR A 188 -6.00 -1.75 -18.62
N THR A 189 -6.63 -0.97 -19.47
CA THR A 189 -7.40 -1.43 -20.64
C THR A 189 -6.56 -2.11 -21.73
N SER A 190 -5.26 -2.29 -21.53
CA SER A 190 -4.38 -3.07 -22.39
C SER A 190 -4.25 -4.49 -21.84
N ASN A 191 -4.63 -5.47 -22.63
CA ASN A 191 -4.76 -6.92 -22.48
C ASN A 191 -3.67 -7.73 -21.75
N LYS A 192 -2.97 -7.17 -20.78
CA LYS A 192 -2.12 -7.93 -19.86
C LYS A 192 -2.85 -8.06 -18.54
N GLY A 193 -3.45 -9.24 -18.31
CA GLY A 193 -4.23 -9.52 -17.12
C GLY A 193 -3.41 -9.27 -15.85
N PHE A 194 -4.08 -8.79 -14.80
CA PHE A 194 -3.61 -8.64 -13.43
C PHE A 194 -2.74 -9.82 -12.94
N PHE A 195 -3.02 -11.03 -13.43
CA PHE A 195 -2.33 -12.26 -13.07
C PHE A 195 -0.92 -12.42 -13.67
N GLU A 196 -0.59 -11.83 -14.82
CA GLU A 196 0.73 -11.97 -15.42
C GLU A 196 1.84 -11.22 -14.66
N LYS A 197 1.52 -10.09 -14.02
CA LYS A 197 2.48 -9.38 -13.17
C LYS A 197 2.64 -10.03 -11.79
N PHE A 198 1.58 -10.65 -11.27
CA PHE A 198 1.60 -11.37 -10.01
C PHE A 198 2.52 -12.60 -10.08
N PHE A 199 2.60 -13.27 -11.24
CA PHE A 199 3.46 -14.45 -11.45
C PHE A 199 4.94 -14.13 -11.64
N GLN A 200 5.29 -12.90 -12.07
CA GLN A 200 6.71 -12.50 -12.20
C GLN A 200 7.42 -12.29 -10.86
N PHE A 201 6.67 -12.17 -9.76
CA PHE A 201 7.22 -12.06 -8.40
C PHE A 201 7.59 -13.40 -7.76
N PHE A 202 7.16 -14.51 -8.36
CA PHE A 202 7.33 -15.86 -7.80
C PHE A 202 8.11 -16.82 -8.69
N SER A 203 8.78 -16.34 -9.76
CA SER A 203 9.68 -17.11 -10.62
C SER A 203 11.16 -16.88 -10.31
#